data_229a214892b2371b48404e7e37672254
#
_entry.id   229a214892b2371b48404e7e37672254
#
_cell.length_a   1.000
_cell.length_b   1.000
_cell.length_c   1.000
_cell.angle_alpha   90.00
_cell.angle_beta   90.00
_cell.angle_gamma   90.00
#
_symmetry.space_group_name_H-M   'P 1'
#
loop_
_entity.id
_entity.type
_entity.pdbx_description
1 polymer ?
#
loop_
_entity_poly.entity_id
_entity_poly.type
_entity_poly.pdbx_seq_one_letter_code
_entity_poly.pdbx_strand_id
1 'polypeptide(L)'
;MFDAQKYGPWAVIAGASEGVGESFARRLSQEGINVVLIARKQESLDRVAQRVKAESAAQVRTLALDLTSPDLLERVQAITDDIVVGLLVYVAGANQSMQRFFDAPLESALRVVRLNPVGQVSLTHHFGKKMSSRGRGGIILIGSLAGYAGATPLVAYCASKAFTEVLAEGLWSELRPHGVDVLYMPLGAVATPNRARQIDRSEKGRSELADDPNKHVMQPDDVAAESLESLPNGPLLVAKLVAPYHQQLTTLPRQEASELMRKMLGGF
;
A
#
# COMPACT_ATOMS: atom_id res chain seq x y z
N MET A 1 -3.70 -16.05 14.13
CA MET A 1 -2.99 -16.95 13.20
C MET A 1 -3.55 -16.68 11.81
N PHE A 2 -2.70 -16.49 10.80
CA PHE A 2 -3.11 -16.24 9.42
C PHE A 2 -3.81 -17.46 8.80
N ASP A 3 -4.94 -17.24 8.13
CA ASP A 3 -5.74 -18.32 7.53
C ASP A 3 -5.34 -18.56 6.07
N ALA A 4 -4.33 -19.40 5.86
CA ALA A 4 -3.85 -19.73 4.51
C ALA A 4 -4.91 -20.45 3.63
N GLN A 5 -5.94 -21.09 4.22
CA GLN A 5 -7.01 -21.71 3.45
C GLN A 5 -7.98 -20.66 2.90
N LYS A 6 -8.28 -19.63 3.68
CA LYS A 6 -9.14 -18.52 3.26
C LYS A 6 -8.48 -17.65 2.21
N TYR A 7 -7.20 -17.28 2.41
CA TYR A 7 -6.49 -16.29 1.62
C TYR A 7 -5.56 -16.86 0.54
N GLY A 8 -5.44 -18.18 0.44
CA GLY A 8 -4.64 -18.85 -0.59
C GLY A 8 -5.47 -19.34 -1.79
N PRO A 9 -4.84 -20.10 -2.69
CA PRO A 9 -3.42 -20.49 -2.69
C PRO A 9 -2.44 -19.44 -3.24
N TRP A 10 -2.91 -18.34 -3.86
CA TRP A 10 -2.07 -17.28 -4.41
C TRP A 10 -2.42 -15.92 -3.84
N ALA A 11 -1.39 -15.09 -3.65
CA ALA A 11 -1.53 -13.67 -3.35
C ALA A 11 -0.92 -12.82 -4.48
N VAL A 12 -1.59 -11.74 -4.85
CA VAL A 12 -1.06 -10.70 -5.75
C VAL A 12 -0.58 -9.53 -4.91
N ILE A 13 0.68 -9.10 -5.10
CA ILE A 13 1.29 -7.98 -4.38
C ILE A 13 1.66 -6.89 -5.38
N ALA A 14 0.87 -5.83 -5.43
CA ALA A 14 1.12 -4.66 -6.25
C ALA A 14 2.05 -3.69 -5.52
N GLY A 15 3.28 -3.53 -6.02
CA GLY A 15 4.35 -2.76 -5.37
C GLY A 15 5.36 -3.64 -4.61
N ALA A 16 5.71 -4.81 -5.16
CA ALA A 16 6.48 -5.87 -4.50
C ALA A 16 8.01 -5.75 -4.62
N SER A 17 8.56 -4.66 -5.14
CA SER A 17 9.99 -4.58 -5.50
C SER A 17 10.95 -4.36 -4.33
N GLU A 18 10.45 -3.92 -3.17
CA GLU A 18 11.25 -3.60 -1.98
C GLU A 18 10.35 -3.27 -0.77
N GLY A 19 10.94 -3.19 0.42
CA GLY A 19 10.30 -2.68 1.64
C GLY A 19 9.03 -3.44 2.01
N VAL A 20 7.93 -2.73 2.24
CA VAL A 20 6.67 -3.34 2.71
C VAL A 20 6.16 -4.42 1.77
N GLY A 21 6.22 -4.20 0.44
CA GLY A 21 5.77 -5.20 -0.53
C GLY A 21 6.64 -6.46 -0.55
N GLU A 22 7.94 -6.32 -0.37
CA GLU A 22 8.86 -7.46 -0.19
C GLU A 22 8.57 -8.21 1.11
N SER A 23 8.30 -7.49 2.22
CA SER A 23 7.95 -8.10 3.50
C SER A 23 6.66 -8.90 3.42
N PHE A 24 5.62 -8.40 2.74
CA PHE A 24 4.42 -9.20 2.46
C PHE A 24 4.74 -10.45 1.65
N ALA A 25 5.55 -10.34 0.59
CA ALA A 25 5.91 -11.49 -0.24
C ALA A 25 6.58 -12.60 0.56
N ARG A 26 7.55 -12.25 1.41
CA ARG A 26 8.28 -13.20 2.26
C ARG A 26 7.37 -13.84 3.31
N ARG A 27 6.57 -13.04 4.04
CA ARG A 27 5.67 -13.58 5.06
C ARG A 27 4.61 -14.50 4.49
N LEU A 28 3.95 -14.09 3.40
CA LEU A 28 2.94 -14.93 2.75
C LEU A 28 3.53 -16.24 2.25
N SER A 29 4.73 -16.20 1.69
CA SER A 29 5.40 -17.42 1.22
C SER A 29 5.78 -18.37 2.36
N GLN A 30 6.14 -17.85 3.52
CA GLN A 30 6.39 -18.65 4.75
C GLN A 30 5.11 -19.30 5.29
N GLU A 31 3.94 -18.68 5.06
CA GLU A 31 2.62 -19.27 5.36
C GLU A 31 2.13 -20.24 4.26
N GLY A 32 2.97 -20.59 3.28
CA GLY A 32 2.64 -21.52 2.20
C GLY A 32 1.83 -20.93 1.05
N ILE A 33 1.68 -19.59 0.98
CA ILE A 33 0.98 -18.89 -0.10
C ILE A 33 1.93 -18.60 -1.26
N ASN A 34 1.57 -19.00 -2.46
CA ASN A 34 2.27 -18.60 -3.67
C ASN A 34 2.07 -17.11 -3.97
N VAL A 35 3.04 -16.45 -4.59
CA VAL A 35 2.98 -15.01 -4.78
C VAL A 35 3.16 -14.58 -6.23
N VAL A 36 2.37 -13.60 -6.66
CA VAL A 36 2.54 -12.84 -7.89
C VAL A 36 3.05 -11.46 -7.51
N LEU A 37 4.28 -11.15 -7.91
CA LEU A 37 4.97 -9.91 -7.60
C LEU A 37 4.86 -8.92 -8.76
N ILE A 38 4.25 -7.76 -8.53
CA ILE A 38 4.08 -6.73 -9.56
C ILE A 38 4.85 -5.47 -9.17
N ALA A 39 5.74 -5.01 -10.03
CA ALA A 39 6.42 -3.72 -9.93
C ALA A 39 7.02 -3.31 -11.27
N ARG A 40 7.55 -2.08 -11.39
CA ARG A 40 8.04 -1.55 -12.66
C ARG A 40 9.35 -2.17 -13.17
N LYS A 41 10.24 -2.60 -12.26
CA LYS A 41 11.59 -3.05 -12.60
C LYS A 41 11.73 -4.55 -12.42
N GLN A 42 11.97 -5.27 -13.49
CA GLN A 42 12.15 -6.72 -13.48
C GLN A 42 13.30 -7.15 -12.55
N GLU A 43 14.45 -6.49 -12.63
CA GLU A 43 15.61 -6.80 -11.78
C GLU A 43 15.29 -6.76 -10.27
N SER A 44 14.46 -5.80 -9.85
CA SER A 44 14.05 -5.71 -8.45
C SER A 44 13.08 -6.83 -8.06
N LEU A 45 12.20 -7.23 -8.97
CA LEU A 45 11.31 -8.38 -8.78
C LEU A 45 12.09 -9.69 -8.69
N ASP A 46 13.11 -9.87 -9.54
CA ASP A 46 13.94 -11.07 -9.56
C ASP A 46 14.70 -11.24 -8.23
N ARG A 47 15.21 -10.16 -7.65
CA ARG A 47 15.83 -10.19 -6.30
C ARG A 47 14.85 -10.66 -5.24
N VAL A 48 13.64 -10.10 -5.22
CA VAL A 48 12.61 -10.50 -4.24
C VAL A 48 12.19 -11.96 -4.48
N ALA A 49 12.01 -12.37 -5.74
CA ALA A 49 11.66 -13.73 -6.09
C ALA A 49 12.73 -14.75 -5.65
N GLN A 50 14.02 -14.41 -5.82
CA GLN A 50 15.12 -15.24 -5.33
C GLN A 50 15.10 -15.39 -3.80
N ARG A 51 14.87 -14.31 -3.06
CA ARG A 51 14.76 -14.37 -1.60
C ARG A 51 13.59 -15.23 -1.15
N VAL A 52 12.40 -15.04 -1.75
CA VAL A 52 11.22 -15.85 -1.45
C VAL A 52 11.50 -17.33 -1.69
N LYS A 53 12.10 -17.70 -2.83
CA LYS A 53 12.46 -19.09 -3.17
C LYS A 53 13.54 -19.67 -2.26
N ALA A 54 14.43 -18.85 -1.70
CA ALA A 54 15.44 -19.31 -0.75
C ALA A 54 14.86 -19.57 0.65
N GLU A 55 13.75 -18.88 1.01
CA GLU A 55 13.16 -18.94 2.34
C GLU A 55 11.91 -19.84 2.42
N SER A 56 11.35 -20.27 1.28
CA SER A 56 10.11 -21.05 1.23
C SER A 56 10.01 -21.94 -0.02
N ALA A 57 9.09 -22.91 0.01
CA ALA A 57 8.72 -23.72 -1.14
C ALA A 57 7.66 -23.08 -2.05
N ALA A 58 7.25 -21.82 -1.77
CA ALA A 58 6.20 -21.16 -2.52
C ALA A 58 6.61 -20.88 -3.98
N GLN A 59 5.65 -21.01 -4.87
CA GLN A 59 5.83 -20.58 -6.26
C GLN A 59 5.78 -19.06 -6.37
N VAL A 60 6.60 -18.51 -7.25
CA VAL A 60 6.69 -17.07 -7.49
C VAL A 60 6.52 -16.78 -8.97
N ARG A 61 5.57 -15.89 -9.30
CA ARG A 61 5.44 -15.24 -10.60
C ARG A 61 5.85 -13.78 -10.49
N THR A 62 6.47 -13.23 -11.51
CA THR A 62 6.85 -11.81 -11.56
C THR A 62 6.26 -11.13 -12.79
N LEU A 63 5.81 -9.89 -12.63
CA LEU A 63 5.30 -9.06 -13.71
C LEU A 63 5.91 -7.65 -13.64
N ALA A 64 6.81 -7.34 -14.56
CA ALA A 64 7.30 -5.99 -14.74
C ALA A 64 6.23 -5.13 -15.42
N LEU A 65 5.54 -4.30 -14.62
CA LEU A 65 4.41 -3.49 -15.08
C LEU A 65 4.35 -2.16 -14.35
N ASP A 66 4.14 -1.09 -15.09
CA ASP A 66 3.71 0.19 -14.51
C ASP A 66 2.20 0.11 -14.24
N LEU A 67 1.81 0.22 -12.98
CA LEU A 67 0.39 0.16 -12.57
C LEU A 67 -0.45 1.34 -13.08
N THR A 68 0.17 2.32 -13.76
CA THR A 68 -0.52 3.42 -14.46
C THR A 68 -0.79 3.10 -15.93
N SER A 69 -0.36 1.93 -16.42
CA SER A 69 -0.51 1.52 -17.81
C SER A 69 -1.98 1.27 -18.16
N PRO A 70 -2.42 1.66 -19.36
CA PRO A 70 -3.81 1.42 -19.81
C PRO A 70 -4.12 -0.07 -19.99
N ASP A 71 -3.12 -0.92 -20.24
CA ASP A 71 -3.22 -2.38 -20.37
C ASP A 71 -3.04 -3.14 -19.03
N LEU A 72 -3.10 -2.42 -17.89
CA LEU A 72 -2.91 -2.99 -16.55
C LEU A 72 -3.67 -4.30 -16.34
N LEU A 73 -4.97 -4.29 -16.57
CA LEU A 73 -5.81 -5.47 -16.30
C LEU A 73 -5.52 -6.62 -17.27
N GLU A 74 -5.35 -6.35 -18.54
CA GLU A 74 -5.00 -7.37 -19.55
C GLU A 74 -3.72 -8.10 -19.17
N ARG A 75 -2.67 -7.36 -18.81
CA ARG A 75 -1.37 -7.95 -18.43
C ARG A 75 -1.42 -8.70 -17.11
N VAL A 76 -2.19 -8.23 -16.14
CA VAL A 76 -2.38 -8.94 -14.88
C VAL A 76 -3.19 -10.22 -15.11
N GLN A 77 -4.24 -10.17 -15.91
CA GLN A 77 -5.03 -11.35 -16.28
C GLN A 77 -4.17 -12.42 -16.97
N ALA A 78 -3.32 -12.03 -17.91
CA ALA A 78 -2.45 -12.93 -18.64
C ALA A 78 -1.57 -13.84 -17.75
N ILE A 79 -1.25 -13.38 -16.51
CA ILE A 79 -0.44 -14.17 -15.56
C ILE A 79 -1.23 -14.70 -14.36
N THR A 80 -2.53 -14.42 -14.27
CA THR A 80 -3.35 -14.81 -13.11
C THR A 80 -4.62 -15.60 -13.45
N ASP A 81 -5.01 -15.71 -14.73
CA ASP A 81 -6.28 -16.37 -15.09
C ASP A 81 -6.25 -17.89 -14.92
N ASP A 82 -5.07 -18.50 -14.91
CA ASP A 82 -4.86 -19.94 -14.68
C ASP A 82 -4.69 -20.29 -13.19
N ILE A 83 -4.80 -19.31 -12.28
CA ILE A 83 -4.59 -19.50 -10.84
C ILE A 83 -5.74 -18.91 -10.01
N VAL A 84 -5.89 -19.41 -8.78
CA VAL A 84 -6.85 -18.89 -7.81
C VAL A 84 -6.16 -17.88 -6.92
N VAL A 85 -6.43 -16.58 -7.13
CA VAL A 85 -5.93 -15.51 -6.27
C VAL A 85 -6.90 -15.32 -5.09
N GLY A 86 -6.42 -15.60 -3.88
CA GLY A 86 -7.20 -15.48 -2.64
C GLY A 86 -6.89 -14.20 -1.85
N LEU A 87 -5.76 -13.52 -2.14
CA LEU A 87 -5.38 -12.27 -1.47
C LEU A 87 -4.86 -11.25 -2.48
N LEU A 88 -5.33 -10.01 -2.37
CA LEU A 88 -4.74 -8.85 -3.02
C LEU A 88 -4.11 -7.94 -1.96
N VAL A 89 -2.83 -7.61 -2.14
CA VAL A 89 -2.13 -6.62 -1.32
C VAL A 89 -1.71 -5.46 -2.23
N TYR A 90 -2.29 -4.29 -2.04
CA TYR A 90 -1.93 -3.08 -2.79
C TYR A 90 -1.06 -2.17 -1.93
N VAL A 91 0.25 -2.25 -2.14
CA VAL A 91 1.27 -1.44 -1.44
C VAL A 91 1.74 -0.27 -2.31
N ALA A 92 1.61 -0.40 -3.63
CA ALA A 92 2.07 0.62 -4.55
C ALA A 92 1.45 1.98 -4.23
N GLY A 93 2.29 2.98 -4.23
CA GLY A 93 1.87 4.35 -3.99
C GLY A 93 3.11 5.24 -3.94
N ALA A 94 3.11 6.31 -4.69
CA ALA A 94 4.22 7.24 -4.71
C ALA A 94 3.70 8.68 -4.67
N ASN A 95 4.39 9.49 -3.90
CA ASN A 95 4.48 10.92 -4.13
C ASN A 95 5.64 11.14 -5.10
N GLN A 96 5.44 11.90 -6.15
CA GLN A 96 6.45 12.01 -7.19
C GLN A 96 7.35 13.23 -7.05
N SER A 97 6.85 14.31 -6.49
CA SER A 97 7.64 15.52 -6.28
C SER A 97 7.18 16.24 -5.03
N MET A 98 8.13 16.78 -4.29
CA MET A 98 7.89 17.70 -3.18
C MET A 98 7.78 19.13 -3.74
N GLN A 99 6.89 19.33 -4.72
CA GLN A 99 6.64 20.63 -5.37
C GLN A 99 5.22 21.11 -5.05
N ARG A 100 5.02 22.41 -4.98
CA ARG A 100 3.67 22.98 -4.84
C ARG A 100 2.82 22.57 -6.05
N PHE A 101 1.53 22.38 -5.80
CA PHE A 101 0.61 21.81 -6.80
C PHE A 101 0.61 22.55 -8.14
N PHE A 102 0.66 23.88 -8.11
CA PHE A 102 0.65 24.70 -9.31
C PHE A 102 2.04 24.90 -9.96
N ASP A 103 3.12 24.54 -9.25
CA ASP A 103 4.48 24.65 -9.77
C ASP A 103 4.92 23.33 -10.45
N ALA A 104 4.21 22.24 -10.20
CA ALA A 104 4.47 20.93 -10.80
C ALA A 104 3.69 20.76 -12.11
N PRO A 105 4.23 20.00 -13.09
CA PRO A 105 3.47 19.63 -14.28
C PRO A 105 2.18 18.88 -13.90
N LEU A 106 1.06 19.18 -14.58
CA LEU A 106 -0.23 18.50 -14.36
C LEU A 106 -0.10 16.97 -14.42
N GLU A 107 0.74 16.46 -15.31
CA GLU A 107 0.97 15.01 -15.46
C GLU A 107 1.51 14.36 -14.17
N SER A 108 2.25 15.08 -13.33
CA SER A 108 2.69 14.59 -12.03
C SER A 108 1.50 14.29 -11.10
N ALA A 109 0.51 15.16 -11.05
CA ALA A 109 -0.71 14.97 -10.26
C ALA A 109 -1.57 13.84 -10.85
N LEU A 110 -1.76 13.82 -12.18
CA LEU A 110 -2.51 12.77 -12.87
C LEU A 110 -1.88 11.40 -12.70
N ARG A 111 -0.56 11.30 -12.69
CA ARG A 111 0.15 10.06 -12.43
C ARG A 111 -0.12 9.53 -11.02
N VAL A 112 -0.19 10.40 -10.00
CA VAL A 112 -0.58 10.01 -8.63
C VAL A 112 -2.00 9.44 -8.62
N VAL A 113 -2.94 10.08 -9.32
CA VAL A 113 -4.33 9.63 -9.44
C VAL A 113 -4.41 8.27 -10.17
N ARG A 114 -3.68 8.10 -11.29
CA ARG A 114 -3.66 6.81 -11.99
C ARG A 114 -3.06 5.70 -11.14
N LEU A 115 -1.95 5.95 -10.45
CA LEU A 115 -1.30 4.93 -9.63
C LEU A 115 -2.14 4.58 -8.40
N ASN A 116 -2.57 5.56 -7.61
CA ASN A 116 -3.23 5.30 -6.35
C ASN A 116 -4.73 4.99 -6.55
N PRO A 117 -5.64 5.93 -6.90
CA PRO A 117 -7.04 5.61 -7.09
C PRO A 117 -7.33 4.61 -8.21
N VAL A 118 -6.89 4.91 -9.44
CA VAL A 118 -7.30 4.10 -10.62
C VAL A 118 -6.72 2.69 -10.54
N GLY A 119 -5.44 2.54 -10.22
CA GLY A 119 -4.81 1.23 -10.08
C GLY A 119 -5.44 0.38 -8.97
N GLN A 120 -5.79 1.01 -7.83
CA GLN A 120 -6.49 0.31 -6.74
C GLN A 120 -7.89 -0.16 -7.16
N VAL A 121 -8.70 0.73 -7.72
CA VAL A 121 -10.05 0.37 -8.20
C VAL A 121 -9.98 -0.76 -9.23
N SER A 122 -9.06 -0.69 -10.18
CA SER A 122 -8.92 -1.70 -11.22
C SER A 122 -8.63 -3.10 -10.65
N LEU A 123 -7.63 -3.19 -9.77
CA LEU A 123 -7.24 -4.49 -9.20
C LEU A 123 -8.23 -4.98 -8.14
N THR A 124 -8.77 -4.11 -7.29
CA THR A 124 -9.78 -4.50 -6.30
C THR A 124 -11.07 -4.96 -6.95
N HIS A 125 -11.52 -4.30 -8.01
CA HIS A 125 -12.71 -4.74 -8.77
C HIS A 125 -12.47 -6.11 -9.41
N HIS A 126 -11.33 -6.30 -10.08
CA HIS A 126 -11.01 -7.56 -10.77
C HIS A 126 -10.94 -8.75 -9.80
N PHE A 127 -10.12 -8.65 -8.74
CA PHE A 127 -9.92 -9.75 -7.80
C PHE A 127 -11.07 -9.88 -6.81
N GLY A 128 -11.63 -8.77 -6.32
CA GLY A 128 -12.77 -8.75 -5.40
C GLY A 128 -14.00 -9.45 -5.98
N LYS A 129 -14.32 -9.24 -7.26
CA LYS A 129 -15.39 -9.95 -7.96
C LYS A 129 -15.16 -11.47 -7.97
N LYS A 130 -13.94 -11.91 -8.29
CA LYS A 130 -13.58 -13.35 -8.28
C LYS A 130 -13.62 -13.94 -6.86
N MET A 131 -13.16 -13.20 -5.84
CA MET A 131 -13.20 -13.61 -4.43
C MET A 131 -14.62 -13.70 -3.91
N SER A 132 -15.46 -12.68 -4.16
CA SER A 132 -16.87 -12.65 -3.78
C SER A 132 -17.66 -13.83 -4.38
N SER A 133 -17.44 -14.15 -5.65
CA SER A 133 -18.08 -15.30 -6.31
C SER A 133 -17.68 -16.65 -5.68
N ARG A 134 -16.50 -16.74 -5.06
CA ARG A 134 -16.03 -17.95 -4.35
C ARG A 134 -16.43 -18.00 -2.87
N GLY A 135 -16.93 -16.90 -2.32
CA GLY A 135 -17.28 -16.80 -0.91
C GLY A 135 -16.07 -16.72 0.04
N ARG A 136 -14.88 -16.39 -0.45
CA ARG A 136 -13.67 -16.26 0.38
C ARG A 136 -12.58 -15.45 -0.29
N GLY A 137 -11.78 -14.76 0.51
CA GLY A 137 -10.61 -14.00 0.08
C GLY A 137 -10.29 -12.85 1.00
N GLY A 138 -9.31 -12.03 0.59
CA GLY A 138 -8.90 -10.84 1.33
C GLY A 138 -8.32 -9.75 0.43
N ILE A 139 -8.47 -8.51 0.85
CA ILE A 139 -7.90 -7.33 0.21
C ILE A 139 -7.23 -6.47 1.28
N ILE A 140 -5.94 -6.18 1.12
CA ILE A 140 -5.20 -5.24 1.97
C ILE A 140 -4.82 -4.03 1.13
N LEU A 141 -5.26 -2.85 1.57
CA LEU A 141 -4.92 -1.56 0.96
C LEU A 141 -4.02 -0.76 1.89
N ILE A 142 -2.79 -0.53 1.47
CA ILE A 142 -1.82 0.25 2.25
C ILE A 142 -2.00 1.74 1.96
N GLY A 143 -2.35 2.46 3.02
CA GLY A 143 -2.63 3.87 3.02
C GLY A 143 -1.49 4.75 3.53
N SER A 144 -1.87 5.91 4.05
CA SER A 144 -0.95 6.86 4.68
C SER A 144 -1.71 7.79 5.62
N LEU A 145 -1.08 8.23 6.70
CA LEU A 145 -1.58 9.33 7.53
C LEU A 145 -1.85 10.60 6.71
N ALA A 146 -1.16 10.78 5.59
CA ALA A 146 -1.39 11.89 4.66
C ALA A 146 -2.82 11.93 4.07
N GLY A 147 -3.59 10.83 4.17
CA GLY A 147 -4.99 10.78 3.77
C GLY A 147 -5.95 11.52 4.71
N TYR A 148 -5.54 11.81 5.94
CA TYR A 148 -6.43 12.41 6.94
C TYR A 148 -6.52 13.94 6.89
N ALA A 149 -5.56 14.60 6.23
CA ALA A 149 -5.62 16.04 6.00
C ALA A 149 -4.89 16.44 4.71
N GLY A 150 -5.48 17.33 3.92
CA GLY A 150 -4.82 17.91 2.75
C GLY A 150 -3.72 18.87 3.15
N ALA A 151 -2.54 18.78 2.54
CA ALA A 151 -1.43 19.68 2.81
C ALA A 151 -0.49 19.85 1.59
N THR A 152 0.13 21.02 1.51
CA THR A 152 1.26 21.26 0.61
C THR A 152 2.52 20.57 1.15
N PRO A 153 3.45 20.07 0.31
CA PRO A 153 3.42 20.12 -1.14
C PRO A 153 2.78 18.88 -1.80
N LEU A 154 2.03 18.05 -1.05
CA LEU A 154 1.53 16.75 -1.49
C LEU A 154 0.02 16.71 -1.76
N VAL A 155 -0.58 17.79 -2.31
CA VAL A 155 -2.03 17.94 -2.48
C VAL A 155 -2.69 16.73 -3.16
N ALA A 156 -2.23 16.32 -4.34
CA ALA A 156 -2.80 15.18 -5.06
C ALA A 156 -2.56 13.85 -4.32
N TYR A 157 -1.42 13.71 -3.66
CA TYR A 157 -1.10 12.52 -2.87
C TYR A 157 -2.01 12.38 -1.66
N CYS A 158 -2.18 13.45 -0.87
CA CYS A 158 -3.10 13.47 0.28
C CYS A 158 -4.53 13.08 -0.15
N ALA A 159 -5.05 13.70 -1.20
CA ALA A 159 -6.36 13.37 -1.75
C ALA A 159 -6.46 11.91 -2.19
N SER A 160 -5.42 11.37 -2.85
CA SER A 160 -5.38 9.99 -3.30
C SER A 160 -5.35 8.97 -2.15
N LYS A 161 -4.76 9.33 -1.01
CA LYS A 161 -4.71 8.48 0.19
C LYS A 161 -6.00 8.53 1.00
N ALA A 162 -6.71 9.66 1.02
CA ALA A 162 -8.07 9.75 1.54
C ALA A 162 -9.04 8.88 0.73
N PHE A 163 -8.91 8.87 -0.60
CA PHE A 163 -9.66 7.95 -1.47
C PHE A 163 -9.47 6.49 -1.07
N THR A 164 -8.25 6.05 -0.75
CA THR A 164 -7.96 4.65 -0.40
C THR A 164 -8.71 4.19 0.84
N GLU A 165 -8.82 5.04 1.87
CA GLU A 165 -9.54 4.73 3.10
C GLU A 165 -11.03 4.52 2.84
N VAL A 166 -11.68 5.51 2.21
CA VAL A 166 -13.12 5.44 1.90
C VAL A 166 -13.44 4.28 0.97
N LEU A 167 -12.55 3.99 -0.01
CA LEU A 167 -12.68 2.81 -0.86
C LEU A 167 -12.64 1.51 -0.04
N ALA A 168 -11.71 1.40 0.90
CA ALA A 168 -11.57 0.20 1.73
C ALA A 168 -12.80 -0.03 2.64
N GLU A 169 -13.35 1.03 3.24
CA GLU A 169 -14.56 0.97 4.05
C GLU A 169 -15.77 0.51 3.21
N GLY A 170 -15.95 1.09 2.03
CA GLY A 170 -17.01 0.69 1.10
C GLY A 170 -16.88 -0.77 0.67
N LEU A 171 -15.68 -1.19 0.28
CA LEU A 171 -15.39 -2.57 -0.10
C LEU A 171 -15.61 -3.54 1.07
N TRP A 172 -15.20 -3.18 2.29
CA TRP A 172 -15.44 -4.00 3.48
C TRP A 172 -16.92 -4.22 3.72
N SER A 173 -17.72 -3.14 3.65
CA SER A 173 -19.17 -3.22 3.81
C SER A 173 -19.83 -4.11 2.75
N GLU A 174 -19.42 -4.00 1.48
CA GLU A 174 -19.97 -4.75 0.36
C GLU A 174 -19.52 -6.22 0.36
N LEU A 175 -18.26 -6.50 0.65
CA LEU A 175 -17.65 -7.82 0.47
C LEU A 175 -17.74 -8.73 1.70
N ARG A 176 -17.87 -8.18 2.91
CA ARG A 176 -17.99 -8.96 4.14
C ARG A 176 -19.10 -10.01 4.11
N PRO A 177 -20.33 -9.72 3.65
CA PRO A 177 -21.37 -10.72 3.53
C PRO A 177 -21.03 -11.88 2.58
N HIS A 178 -20.05 -11.65 1.69
CA HIS A 178 -19.56 -12.63 0.72
C HIS A 178 -18.26 -13.33 1.18
N GLY A 179 -17.93 -13.27 2.47
CA GLY A 179 -16.77 -13.98 3.05
C GLY A 179 -15.41 -13.41 2.65
N VAL A 180 -15.35 -12.17 2.14
CA VAL A 180 -14.10 -11.50 1.77
C VAL A 180 -13.78 -10.40 2.77
N ASP A 181 -12.59 -10.48 3.37
CA ASP A 181 -12.13 -9.47 4.31
C ASP A 181 -11.42 -8.32 3.58
N VAL A 182 -11.59 -7.12 4.08
CA VAL A 182 -10.90 -5.93 3.58
C VAL A 182 -10.27 -5.18 4.72
N LEU A 183 -9.00 -4.79 4.55
CA LEU A 183 -8.25 -4.02 5.54
C LEU A 183 -7.57 -2.83 4.89
N TYR A 184 -7.73 -1.67 5.48
CA TYR A 184 -6.94 -0.47 5.23
C TYR A 184 -5.96 -0.24 6.39
N MET A 185 -4.69 0.04 6.07
CA MET A 185 -3.69 0.39 7.07
C MET A 185 -2.99 1.70 6.69
N PRO A 186 -3.27 2.82 7.39
CA PRO A 186 -2.56 4.07 7.19
C PRO A 186 -1.15 3.98 7.76
N LEU A 187 -0.14 4.24 6.94
CA LEU A 187 1.25 4.26 7.38
C LEU A 187 1.72 5.68 7.69
N GLY A 188 2.60 5.80 8.67
CA GLY A 188 3.51 6.92 8.85
C GLY A 188 4.79 6.75 8.03
N ALA A 189 5.92 7.18 8.58
CA ALA A 189 7.23 6.88 8.01
C ALA A 189 7.55 5.38 8.17
N VAL A 190 8.08 4.76 7.11
CA VAL A 190 8.51 3.35 7.12
C VAL A 190 9.96 3.25 6.68
N ALA A 191 10.75 2.41 7.34
CA ALA A 191 12.17 2.17 7.06
C ALA A 191 12.35 1.40 5.73
N THR A 192 12.11 2.06 4.61
CA THR A 192 12.20 1.46 3.28
C THR A 192 13.38 2.04 2.49
N PRO A 193 13.94 1.27 1.52
CA PRO A 193 14.95 1.80 0.59
C PRO A 193 14.44 3.03 -0.18
N ASN A 194 13.14 3.09 -0.49
CA ASN A 194 12.55 4.26 -1.14
C ASN A 194 12.64 5.51 -0.26
N ARG A 195 12.35 5.39 1.05
CA ARG A 195 12.48 6.49 2.01
C ARG A 195 13.93 6.96 2.12
N ALA A 196 14.89 6.04 2.21
CA ALA A 196 16.31 6.39 2.24
C ALA A 196 16.73 7.20 1.01
N ARG A 197 16.33 6.76 -0.20
CA ARG A 197 16.59 7.52 -1.44
C ARG A 197 15.90 8.88 -1.49
N GLN A 198 14.76 9.06 -0.84
CA GLN A 198 14.09 10.37 -0.76
C GLN A 198 14.83 11.31 0.18
N ILE A 199 15.31 10.83 1.31
CA ILE A 199 16.11 11.60 2.26
C ILE A 199 17.41 12.06 1.60
N ASP A 200 18.14 11.19 0.90
CA ASP A 200 19.39 11.53 0.19
C ASP A 200 19.19 12.60 -0.89
N ARG A 201 18.02 12.63 -1.53
CA ARG A 201 17.71 13.61 -2.59
C ARG A 201 17.27 14.96 -2.07
N SER A 202 16.86 15.04 -0.82
CA SER A 202 16.47 16.28 -0.17
C SER A 202 17.63 16.78 0.68
N GLU A 203 18.44 17.69 0.18
CA GLU A 203 19.48 18.39 0.95
C GLU A 203 18.91 19.13 2.19
N LYS A 204 17.57 19.21 2.29
CA LYS A 204 16.81 19.85 3.38
C LYS A 204 15.94 18.88 4.18
N GLY A 205 16.20 17.58 4.13
CA GLY A 205 15.33 16.52 4.70
C GLY A 205 15.31 16.39 6.23
N ARG A 206 15.54 17.44 6.98
CA ARG A 206 15.28 17.46 8.42
C ARG A 206 13.95 18.13 8.69
N SER A 207 12.92 17.34 8.92
CA SER A 207 11.70 17.80 9.57
C SER A 207 12.05 18.31 10.97
N GLU A 208 11.71 19.57 11.28
CA GLU A 208 11.87 20.17 12.61
C GLU A 208 11.03 19.46 13.70
N LEU A 209 10.17 18.52 13.34
CA LEU A 209 9.40 17.70 14.27
C LEU A 209 10.14 16.49 14.82
N ALA A 210 11.35 16.23 14.39
CA ALA A 210 12.07 15.03 14.80
C ALA A 210 13.31 15.39 15.64
N ASP A 211 13.19 15.29 16.97
CA ASP A 211 14.34 15.13 17.85
C ASP A 211 15.19 13.90 17.45
N ASP A 212 14.55 12.92 16.82
CA ASP A 212 15.14 11.73 16.18
C ASP A 212 14.33 11.35 14.94
N PRO A 213 14.89 11.47 13.72
CA PRO A 213 14.19 11.11 12.48
C PRO A 213 13.75 9.63 12.42
N ASN A 214 14.23 8.79 13.33
CA ASN A 214 13.88 7.36 13.39
C ASN A 214 12.92 7.02 14.54
N LYS A 215 12.60 7.94 15.43
CA LYS A 215 11.79 7.69 16.62
C LYS A 215 10.38 7.14 16.35
N HIS A 216 9.82 7.44 15.17
CA HIS A 216 8.47 7.02 14.78
C HIS A 216 8.46 6.34 13.42
N VAL A 217 9.49 5.55 13.11
CA VAL A 217 9.64 4.84 11.85
C VAL A 217 9.22 3.38 12.01
N MET A 218 8.18 2.98 11.29
CA MET A 218 7.70 1.60 11.26
C MET A 218 8.68 0.70 10.50
N GLN A 219 8.77 -0.56 10.89
CA GLN A 219 9.54 -1.54 10.11
C GLN A 219 8.64 -2.21 9.05
N PRO A 220 9.14 -2.45 7.83
CA PRO A 220 8.36 -3.11 6.78
C PRO A 220 7.78 -4.47 7.20
N ASP A 221 8.54 -5.24 7.98
CA ASP A 221 8.13 -6.57 8.46
C ASP A 221 7.00 -6.49 9.50
N ASP A 222 7.01 -5.46 10.36
CA ASP A 222 5.92 -5.23 11.32
C ASP A 222 4.64 -4.81 10.59
N VAL A 223 4.74 -3.93 9.59
CA VAL A 223 3.60 -3.54 8.76
C VAL A 223 2.94 -4.76 8.11
N ALA A 224 3.74 -5.65 7.51
CA ALA A 224 3.22 -6.85 6.88
C ALA A 224 2.59 -7.80 7.91
N ALA A 225 3.26 -8.02 9.06
CA ALA A 225 2.76 -8.89 10.12
C ALA A 225 1.42 -8.40 10.68
N GLU A 226 1.37 -7.15 11.15
CA GLU A 226 0.17 -6.56 11.74
C GLU A 226 -1.00 -6.54 10.76
N SER A 227 -0.74 -6.24 9.46
CA SER A 227 -1.77 -6.24 8.43
C SER A 227 -2.37 -7.64 8.21
N LEU A 228 -1.52 -8.67 8.10
CA LEU A 228 -1.98 -10.05 7.88
C LEU A 228 -2.74 -10.59 9.07
N GLU A 229 -2.28 -10.31 10.30
CA GLU A 229 -2.96 -10.72 11.54
C GLU A 229 -4.31 -10.02 11.71
N SER A 230 -4.40 -8.73 11.32
CA SER A 230 -5.60 -7.92 11.52
C SER A 230 -6.60 -7.98 10.36
N LEU A 231 -6.26 -8.62 9.25
CA LEU A 231 -7.12 -8.68 8.05
C LEU A 231 -8.56 -9.14 8.34
N PRO A 232 -8.82 -10.16 9.21
CA PRO A 232 -10.18 -10.56 9.54
C PRO A 232 -10.98 -9.50 10.31
N ASN A 233 -10.31 -8.52 10.90
CA ASN A 233 -10.88 -7.52 11.81
C ASN A 233 -11.02 -6.13 11.17
N GLY A 234 -10.99 -6.04 9.82
CA GLY A 234 -11.13 -4.77 9.10
C GLY A 234 -12.38 -3.95 9.51
N PRO A 235 -12.59 -2.78 8.93
CA PRO A 235 -11.92 -2.22 7.74
C PRO A 235 -10.59 -1.49 8.01
N LEU A 236 -10.30 -1.05 9.23
CA LEU A 236 -9.20 -0.17 9.56
C LEU A 236 -8.28 -0.77 10.62
N LEU A 237 -6.97 -0.72 10.37
CA LEU A 237 -5.92 -0.97 11.36
C LEU A 237 -5.03 0.26 11.51
N VAL A 238 -5.07 0.89 12.67
CA VAL A 238 -4.14 1.96 13.03
C VAL A 238 -3.09 1.39 13.97
N ALA A 239 -1.85 1.23 13.47
CA ALA A 239 -0.75 0.71 14.28
C ALA A 239 -0.46 1.64 15.48
N LYS A 240 -0.07 1.04 16.61
CA LYS A 240 0.18 1.77 17.87
C LYS A 240 1.14 2.95 17.70
N LEU A 241 2.16 2.78 16.87
CA LEU A 241 3.19 3.81 16.63
C LEU A 241 2.62 5.08 15.99
N VAL A 242 1.61 4.96 15.17
CA VAL A 242 1.00 6.10 14.43
C VAL A 242 -0.34 6.55 15.03
N ALA A 243 -0.88 5.82 15.98
CA ALA A 243 -2.18 6.11 16.58
C ALA A 243 -2.31 7.53 17.18
N PRO A 244 -1.29 8.10 17.86
CA PRO A 244 -1.40 9.48 18.36
C PRO A 244 -1.56 10.52 17.24
N TYR A 245 -0.85 10.34 16.13
CA TYR A 245 -0.96 11.24 14.96
C TYR A 245 -2.30 11.07 14.24
N HIS A 246 -2.75 9.83 14.09
CA HIS A 246 -4.07 9.54 13.54
C HIS A 246 -5.16 10.23 14.36
N GLN A 247 -5.14 10.08 15.68
CA GLN A 247 -6.10 10.72 16.57
C GLN A 247 -6.10 12.25 16.42
N GLN A 248 -4.94 12.89 16.41
CA GLN A 248 -4.85 14.34 16.20
C GLN A 248 -5.43 14.76 14.84
N LEU A 249 -5.06 14.09 13.76
CA LEU A 249 -5.52 14.43 12.41
C LEU A 249 -7.03 14.25 12.21
N THR A 250 -7.66 13.35 12.97
CA THR A 250 -9.10 13.06 12.87
C THR A 250 -9.95 13.91 13.83
N THR A 251 -9.38 14.43 14.92
CA THR A 251 -10.13 15.20 15.94
C THR A 251 -9.91 16.70 15.88
N LEU A 252 -8.79 17.18 15.35
CA LEU A 252 -8.51 18.60 15.21
C LEU A 252 -9.46 19.29 14.20
N PRO A 253 -9.77 20.59 14.41
CA PRO A 253 -10.39 21.41 13.36
C PRO A 253 -9.61 21.30 12.04
N ARG A 254 -10.31 21.31 10.91
CA ARG A 254 -9.70 21.01 9.60
C ARG A 254 -8.50 21.90 9.24
N GLN A 255 -8.51 23.16 9.62
CA GLN A 255 -7.39 24.07 9.40
C GLN A 255 -6.15 23.63 10.20
N GLU A 256 -6.33 23.29 11.47
CA GLU A 256 -5.27 22.83 12.35
C GLU A 256 -4.72 21.46 11.92
N ALA A 257 -5.59 20.54 11.51
CA ALA A 257 -5.18 19.24 10.96
C ALA A 257 -4.35 19.40 9.67
N SER A 258 -4.73 20.31 8.77
CA SER A 258 -3.98 20.63 7.55
C SER A 258 -2.61 21.24 7.87
N GLU A 259 -2.55 22.14 8.86
CA GLU A 259 -1.27 22.74 9.30
C GLU A 259 -0.36 21.69 9.98
N LEU A 260 -0.92 20.81 10.82
CA LEU A 260 -0.19 19.70 11.41
C LEU A 260 0.38 18.79 10.32
N MET A 261 -0.44 18.41 9.32
CA MET A 261 0.01 17.58 8.21
C MET A 261 1.13 18.27 7.42
N ARG A 262 1.00 19.57 7.15
CA ARG A 262 2.06 20.35 6.47
C ARG A 262 3.39 20.27 7.22
N LYS A 263 3.37 20.41 8.56
CA LYS A 263 4.57 20.26 9.42
C LYS A 263 5.13 18.84 9.35
N MET A 264 4.28 17.83 9.44
CA MET A 264 4.70 16.40 9.33
C MET A 264 5.34 16.07 7.98
N LEU A 265 4.94 16.74 6.92
CA LEU A 265 5.50 16.56 5.56
C LEU A 265 6.77 17.37 5.30
N GLY A 266 7.30 18.06 6.30
CA GLY A 266 8.58 18.78 6.21
C GLY A 266 8.47 20.27 5.91
N GLY A 267 7.31 20.89 6.13
CA GLY A 267 7.02 22.33 6.14
C GLY A 267 7.71 23.19 5.06
N PHE A 268 6.95 23.68 4.09
CA PHE A 268 7.38 24.78 3.20
C PHE A 268 6.58 26.03 3.48
#